data_47184f484dc0654f7243d82fcf80ff9b
#
_entry.id   47184f484dc0654f7243d82fcf80ff9b
#
_cell.length_a   1.000
_cell.length_b   1.000
_cell.length_c   1.000
_cell.angle_alpha   90.00
_cell.angle_beta   90.00
_cell.angle_gamma   90.00
#
_symmetry.space_group_name_H-M   'P 1'
#
loop_
_entity.id
_entity.type
_entity.pdbx_description
1 polymer ?
#
loop_
_entity_poly.entity_id
_entity_poly.type
_entity_poly.pdbx_seq_one_letter_code
_entity_poly.pdbx_strand_id
1 'polypeptide(L)'
;MQRELFEQFDDEKVVCGTDEAGRGPLAGPVVAAAVILPPDFPVEILNDSKKMSEKERIKVEAIIKKKAIVWAVSAISHKIIDKINILNASLLGMKRSYEKIRDAGYKVTILLCDGNKTPDVDCPVEAIVKGDAKVPEIMAASILAKNHRDRLMDEADKKWPQYGFIHHK
;
A
#
# COMPACT_ATOMS: atom_id res chain seq x y z
N MET A 1 29.52 23.90 -6.17
CA MET A 1 28.47 24.22 -7.16
C MET A 1 27.71 23.01 -7.69
N GLN A 2 28.34 21.97 -8.22
CA GLN A 2 27.61 20.74 -8.63
C GLN A 2 27.03 19.93 -7.44
N ARG A 3 27.69 19.90 -6.31
CA ARG A 3 27.24 19.23 -5.09
C ARG A 3 26.05 19.93 -4.45
N GLU A 4 26.04 21.26 -4.43
CA GLU A 4 24.93 22.06 -3.91
C GLU A 4 23.65 21.95 -4.76
N LEU A 5 23.83 21.83 -6.09
CA LEU A 5 22.70 21.59 -7.01
C LEU A 5 22.08 20.20 -6.82
N PHE A 6 22.90 19.17 -6.56
CA PHE A 6 22.40 17.81 -6.27
C PHE A 6 21.71 17.72 -4.91
N GLU A 7 22.20 18.43 -3.89
CA GLU A 7 21.57 18.51 -2.56
C GLU A 7 20.24 19.26 -2.62
N GLN A 8 20.11 20.32 -3.43
CA GLN A 8 18.83 21.01 -3.66
C GLN A 8 17.80 20.18 -4.42
N PHE A 9 18.24 19.26 -5.31
CA PHE A 9 17.36 18.34 -6.01
C PHE A 9 16.92 17.15 -5.14
N ASP A 10 17.72 16.75 -4.16
CA ASP A 10 17.39 15.66 -3.23
C ASP A 10 16.35 16.09 -2.18
N ASP A 11 16.29 17.36 -1.80
CA ASP A 11 15.28 17.93 -0.90
C ASP A 11 13.87 17.97 -1.52
N GLU A 12 13.75 17.85 -2.84
CA GLU A 12 12.47 17.79 -3.56
C GLU A 12 11.98 16.38 -3.87
N LYS A 13 12.73 15.35 -3.47
CA LYS A 13 12.36 13.94 -3.75
C LYS A 13 11.20 13.48 -2.88
N VAL A 14 10.06 13.25 -3.52
CA VAL A 14 8.85 12.75 -2.87
C VAL A 14 8.65 11.29 -3.27
N VAL A 15 8.88 10.38 -2.33
CA VAL A 15 8.70 8.94 -2.51
C VAL A 15 7.30 8.55 -2.07
N CYS A 16 6.57 7.88 -2.96
CA CYS A 16 5.31 7.20 -2.63
C CYS A 16 5.55 5.71 -2.67
N GLY A 17 5.18 4.99 -1.62
CA GLY A 17 5.24 3.53 -1.58
C GLY A 17 3.87 2.93 -1.78
N THR A 18 3.78 1.78 -2.44
CA THR A 18 2.53 1.05 -2.64
C THR A 18 2.73 -0.45 -2.49
N ASP A 19 1.72 -1.10 -1.95
CA ASP A 19 1.66 -2.54 -1.76
C ASP A 19 0.20 -3.00 -1.76
N GLU A 20 -0.03 -4.32 -1.84
CA GLU A 20 -1.36 -4.92 -1.81
C GLU A 20 -1.47 -6.03 -0.76
N ALA A 21 -2.73 -6.37 -0.47
CA ALA A 21 -3.11 -7.54 0.33
C ALA A 21 -4.24 -8.29 -0.38
N GLY A 22 -4.26 -9.61 -0.25
CA GLY A 22 -5.32 -10.45 -0.79
C GLY A 22 -4.98 -11.22 -2.06
N ARG A 23 -3.71 -11.27 -2.48
CA ARG A 23 -3.30 -12.08 -3.65
C ARG A 23 -3.32 -13.57 -3.39
N GLY A 24 -3.00 -14.00 -2.18
CA GLY A 24 -2.94 -15.41 -1.81
C GLY A 24 -4.30 -16.07 -1.58
N PRO A 25 -5.20 -15.44 -0.81
CA PRO A 25 -6.52 -16.01 -0.52
C PRO A 25 -7.39 -16.17 -1.75
N LEU A 26 -8.24 -17.23 -1.76
CA LEU A 26 -9.11 -17.56 -2.88
C LEU A 26 -10.37 -16.70 -2.95
N ALA A 27 -10.70 -15.97 -1.91
CA ALA A 27 -11.94 -15.20 -1.82
C ALA A 27 -11.68 -13.74 -1.41
N GLY A 28 -12.59 -12.88 -1.81
CA GLY A 28 -12.60 -11.47 -1.43
C GLY A 28 -11.82 -10.57 -2.37
N PRO A 29 -11.77 -9.28 -2.04
CA PRO A 29 -11.10 -8.28 -2.85
C PRO A 29 -9.57 -8.32 -2.68
N VAL A 30 -8.87 -7.76 -3.65
CA VAL A 30 -7.51 -7.27 -3.48
C VAL A 30 -7.59 -5.83 -3.00
N VAL A 31 -6.83 -5.50 -1.98
CA VAL A 31 -6.75 -4.14 -1.44
C VAL A 31 -5.32 -3.65 -1.61
N ALA A 32 -5.17 -2.48 -2.20
CA ALA A 32 -3.88 -1.79 -2.29
C ALA A 32 -3.91 -0.49 -1.50
N ALA A 33 -2.74 -0.03 -1.10
CA ALA A 33 -2.56 1.26 -0.47
C ALA A 33 -1.36 1.98 -1.05
N ALA A 34 -1.35 3.30 -0.93
CA ALA A 34 -0.22 4.15 -1.28
C ALA A 34 0.01 5.15 -0.15
N VAL A 35 1.28 5.43 0.16
CA VAL A 35 1.66 6.25 1.30
C VAL A 35 2.86 7.13 0.96
N ILE A 36 2.80 8.40 1.38
CA ILE A 36 3.95 9.30 1.44
C ILE A 36 4.23 9.60 2.91
N LEU A 37 5.44 9.30 3.36
CA LEU A 37 5.88 9.54 4.73
C LEU A 37 6.71 10.82 4.84
N PRO A 38 6.59 11.58 5.96
CA PRO A 38 7.50 12.68 6.22
C PRO A 38 8.90 12.17 6.59
N PRO A 39 9.96 13.01 6.43
CA PRO A 39 11.34 12.61 6.76
C PRO A 39 11.55 12.17 8.21
N ASP A 40 10.77 12.71 9.13
CA ASP A 40 10.84 12.45 10.58
C ASP A 40 9.92 11.33 11.05
N PHE A 41 9.32 10.56 10.14
CA PHE A 41 8.47 9.44 10.52
C PHE A 41 9.27 8.39 11.31
N PRO A 42 8.72 7.86 12.43
CA PRO A 42 9.40 6.84 13.23
C PRO A 42 9.38 5.48 12.54
N VAL A 43 10.30 5.26 11.59
CA VAL A 43 10.32 4.07 10.72
C VAL A 43 10.52 2.75 11.47
N GLU A 44 11.10 2.79 12.67
CA GLU A 44 11.30 1.62 13.52
C GLU A 44 9.99 0.91 13.92
N ILE A 45 8.88 1.64 13.96
CA ILE A 45 7.56 1.03 14.27
C ILE A 45 7.02 0.17 13.14
N LEU A 46 7.58 0.29 11.93
CA LEU A 46 7.16 -0.46 10.75
C LEU A 46 7.86 -1.82 10.63
N ASN A 47 8.92 -2.03 11.40
CA ASN A 47 9.72 -3.25 11.34
C ASN A 47 8.88 -4.48 11.69
N ASP A 48 9.15 -5.58 10.97
CA ASP A 48 8.51 -6.88 11.20
C ASP A 48 6.97 -6.88 11.11
N SER A 49 6.41 -6.08 10.20
CA SER A 49 4.95 -6.01 10.02
C SER A 49 4.29 -7.38 9.81
N LYS A 50 4.99 -8.32 9.17
CA LYS A 50 4.52 -9.70 8.99
C LYS A 50 4.46 -10.51 10.28
N LYS A 51 5.23 -10.11 11.29
CA LYS A 51 5.25 -10.74 12.63
C LYS A 51 4.34 -10.04 13.63
N MET A 52 3.80 -8.87 13.28
CA MET A 52 2.87 -8.14 14.13
C MET A 52 1.55 -8.90 14.28
N SER A 53 1.01 -8.90 15.51
CA SER A 53 -0.37 -9.29 15.75
C SER A 53 -1.32 -8.30 15.06
N GLU A 54 -2.57 -8.69 14.85
CA GLU A 54 -3.61 -7.79 14.33
C GLU A 54 -3.74 -6.54 15.21
N LYS A 55 -3.71 -6.72 16.53
CA LYS A 55 -3.78 -5.62 17.50
C LYS A 55 -2.63 -4.62 17.35
N GLU A 56 -1.42 -5.12 17.17
CA GLU A 56 -0.24 -4.28 16.93
C GLU A 56 -0.33 -3.54 15.60
N ARG A 57 -0.77 -4.20 14.53
CA ARG A 57 -0.96 -3.57 13.22
C ARG A 57 -1.99 -2.43 13.27
N ILE A 58 -3.06 -2.60 14.04
CA ILE A 58 -4.09 -1.55 14.22
C ILE A 58 -3.49 -0.31 14.91
N LYS A 59 -2.65 -0.51 15.92
CA LYS A 59 -1.95 0.59 16.59
C LYS A 59 -1.01 1.33 15.65
N VAL A 60 -0.23 0.61 14.87
CA VAL A 60 0.70 1.18 13.89
C VAL A 60 -0.06 1.89 12.77
N GLU A 61 -1.16 1.33 12.29
CA GLU A 61 -2.03 1.98 11.31
C GLU A 61 -2.51 3.37 11.78
N ALA A 62 -2.93 3.47 13.04
CA ALA A 62 -3.37 4.75 13.59
C ALA A 62 -2.24 5.80 13.56
N ILE A 63 -1.01 5.40 13.84
CA ILE A 63 0.17 6.28 13.76
C ILE A 63 0.47 6.67 12.32
N ILE A 64 0.43 5.73 11.38
CA ILE A 64 0.62 6.00 9.95
C ILE A 64 -0.40 7.03 9.47
N LYS A 65 -1.68 6.82 9.75
CA LYS A 65 -2.76 7.72 9.31
C LYS A 65 -2.65 9.11 9.89
N LYS A 66 -2.13 9.23 11.11
CA LYS A 66 -1.93 10.53 11.78
C LYS A 66 -0.71 11.27 11.26
N LYS A 67 0.40 10.57 11.00
CA LYS A 67 1.71 11.16 10.71
C LYS A 67 2.11 11.17 9.24
N ALA A 68 1.54 10.31 8.39
CA ALA A 68 1.82 10.33 6.96
C ALA A 68 1.42 11.69 6.36
N ILE A 69 2.18 12.12 5.37
CA ILE A 69 1.83 13.32 4.58
C ILE A 69 0.49 13.08 3.89
N VAL A 70 0.34 11.91 3.26
CA VAL A 70 -0.90 11.46 2.62
C VAL A 70 -0.89 9.95 2.51
N TRP A 71 -2.07 9.37 2.52
CA TRP A 71 -2.28 7.95 2.27
C TRP A 71 -3.60 7.74 1.52
N ALA A 72 -3.68 6.66 0.78
CA ALA A 72 -4.89 6.26 0.07
C ALA A 72 -5.00 4.74 0.02
N VAL A 73 -6.22 4.24 -0.06
CA VAL A 73 -6.52 2.80 -0.13
C VAL A 73 -7.52 2.57 -1.27
N SER A 74 -7.35 1.48 -2.00
CA SER A 74 -8.26 1.07 -3.07
C SER A 74 -8.55 -0.42 -2.97
N ALA A 75 -9.82 -0.79 -3.07
CA ALA A 75 -10.27 -2.18 -3.11
C ALA A 75 -10.68 -2.55 -4.54
N ILE A 76 -10.20 -3.68 -5.03
CA ILE A 76 -10.56 -4.25 -6.32
C ILE A 76 -11.44 -5.47 -6.07
N SER A 77 -12.67 -5.44 -6.57
CA SER A 77 -13.66 -6.49 -6.34
C SER A 77 -13.27 -7.81 -7.01
N HIS A 78 -13.79 -8.91 -6.48
CA HIS A 78 -13.62 -10.23 -7.10
C HIS A 78 -14.14 -10.29 -8.55
N LYS A 79 -15.16 -9.50 -8.89
CA LYS A 79 -15.68 -9.42 -10.26
C LYS A 79 -14.65 -8.86 -11.25
N ILE A 80 -13.88 -7.86 -10.82
CA ILE A 80 -12.80 -7.31 -11.62
C ILE A 80 -11.64 -8.30 -11.69
N ILE A 81 -11.29 -8.94 -10.56
CA ILE A 81 -10.24 -9.97 -10.50
C ILE A 81 -10.53 -11.09 -11.50
N ASP A 82 -11.78 -11.56 -11.58
CA ASP A 82 -12.20 -12.60 -12.52
C ASP A 82 -12.01 -12.20 -13.99
N LYS A 83 -12.11 -10.91 -14.29
CA LYS A 83 -11.95 -10.39 -15.66
C LYS A 83 -10.50 -10.18 -16.07
N ILE A 84 -9.65 -9.69 -15.16
CA ILE A 84 -8.29 -9.24 -15.51
C ILE A 84 -7.19 -10.04 -14.85
N ASN A 85 -7.50 -11.04 -14.04
CA ASN A 85 -6.66 -11.86 -13.17
C ASN A 85 -6.11 -11.12 -11.93
N ILE A 86 -5.50 -11.88 -11.02
CA ILE A 86 -5.04 -11.38 -9.72
C ILE A 86 -3.84 -10.43 -9.85
N LEU A 87 -2.91 -10.70 -10.75
CA LEU A 87 -1.75 -9.83 -10.96
C LEU A 87 -2.19 -8.45 -11.46
N ASN A 88 -2.99 -8.41 -12.50
CA ASN A 88 -3.48 -7.15 -13.07
C ASN A 88 -4.40 -6.40 -12.09
N ALA A 89 -5.17 -7.12 -11.28
CA ALA A 89 -5.99 -6.53 -10.23
C ALA A 89 -5.12 -5.86 -9.14
N SER A 90 -4.03 -6.50 -8.74
CA SER A 90 -3.06 -5.91 -7.80
C SER A 90 -2.46 -4.63 -8.36
N LEU A 91 -2.00 -4.67 -9.60
CA LEU A 91 -1.44 -3.48 -10.28
C LEU A 91 -2.48 -2.36 -10.44
N LEU A 92 -3.72 -2.72 -10.76
CA LEU A 92 -4.82 -1.74 -10.83
C LEU A 92 -5.10 -1.10 -9.47
N GLY A 93 -5.08 -1.87 -8.39
CA GLY A 93 -5.24 -1.35 -7.04
C GLY A 93 -4.15 -0.36 -6.66
N MET A 94 -2.90 -0.70 -6.95
CA MET A 94 -1.74 0.18 -6.74
C MET A 94 -1.88 1.47 -7.55
N LYS A 95 -2.23 1.37 -8.82
CA LYS A 95 -2.48 2.51 -9.71
C LYS A 95 -3.56 3.44 -9.13
N ARG A 96 -4.71 2.90 -8.77
CA ARG A 96 -5.83 3.67 -8.23
C ARG A 96 -5.48 4.36 -6.91
N SER A 97 -4.72 3.70 -6.04
CA SER A 97 -4.27 4.28 -4.79
C SER A 97 -3.32 5.45 -5.02
N TYR A 98 -2.37 5.30 -5.94
CA TYR A 98 -1.48 6.38 -6.37
C TYR A 98 -2.27 7.54 -7.00
N GLU A 99 -3.21 7.25 -7.90
CA GLU A 99 -4.01 8.27 -8.58
C GLU A 99 -4.83 9.10 -7.59
N LYS A 100 -5.35 8.51 -6.51
CA LYS A 100 -6.03 9.24 -5.44
C LYS A 100 -5.11 10.28 -4.78
N ILE A 101 -3.85 9.93 -4.56
CA ILE A 101 -2.83 10.84 -4.00
C ILE A 101 -2.52 11.96 -4.99
N ARG A 102 -2.26 11.62 -6.25
CA ARG A 102 -2.02 12.58 -7.32
C ARG A 102 -3.18 13.56 -7.48
N ASP A 103 -4.40 13.05 -7.55
CA ASP A 103 -5.61 13.85 -7.78
C ASP A 103 -5.94 14.75 -6.59
N ALA A 104 -5.46 14.40 -5.40
CA ALA A 104 -5.52 15.27 -4.21
C ALA A 104 -4.48 16.41 -4.24
N GLY A 105 -3.64 16.50 -5.27
CA GLY A 105 -2.69 17.59 -5.47
C GLY A 105 -1.27 17.32 -4.99
N TYR A 106 -0.95 16.09 -4.58
CA TYR A 106 0.40 15.73 -4.13
C TYR A 106 1.29 15.35 -5.31
N LYS A 107 2.47 15.97 -5.38
CA LYS A 107 3.50 15.61 -6.35
C LYS A 107 4.24 14.36 -5.88
N VAL A 108 4.40 13.40 -6.77
CA VAL A 108 5.19 12.18 -6.54
C VAL A 108 6.37 12.17 -7.50
N THR A 109 7.58 12.13 -6.96
CA THR A 109 8.81 12.05 -7.75
C THR A 109 9.05 10.64 -8.26
N ILE A 110 8.79 9.64 -7.42
CA ILE A 110 8.90 8.21 -7.74
C ILE A 110 7.89 7.41 -6.94
N LEU A 111 7.25 6.44 -7.62
CA LEU A 111 6.41 5.42 -6.99
C LEU A 111 7.23 4.14 -6.85
N LEU A 112 7.36 3.65 -5.63
CA LEU A 112 8.01 2.37 -5.31
C LEU A 112 6.94 1.32 -5.00
N CYS A 113 6.99 0.20 -5.71
CA CYS A 113 6.01 -0.87 -5.60
C CYS A 113 6.65 -2.13 -5.02
N ASP A 114 5.97 -2.82 -4.11
CA ASP A 114 6.39 -4.15 -3.72
C ASP A 114 6.25 -5.13 -4.89
N GLY A 115 7.23 -6.01 -5.06
CA GLY A 115 7.20 -7.06 -6.07
C GLY A 115 8.15 -6.84 -7.24
N ASN A 116 7.80 -7.44 -8.38
CA ASN A 116 8.62 -7.44 -9.60
C ASN A 116 7.92 -6.86 -10.83
N LYS A 117 6.74 -6.31 -10.66
CA LYS A 117 5.94 -5.66 -11.70
C LYS A 117 5.52 -4.27 -11.26
N THR A 118 5.32 -3.38 -12.22
CA THR A 118 4.90 -2.00 -11.97
C THR A 118 3.54 -1.71 -12.59
N PRO A 119 2.70 -0.90 -11.90
CA PRO A 119 1.48 -0.39 -12.53
C PRO A 119 1.82 0.62 -13.63
N ASP A 120 0.87 0.82 -14.54
CA ASP A 120 0.95 1.85 -15.57
C ASP A 120 0.52 3.20 -14.98
N VAL A 121 1.49 4.03 -14.63
CA VAL A 121 1.28 5.33 -13.99
C VAL A 121 2.05 6.44 -14.71
N ASP A 122 1.67 7.68 -14.46
CA ASP A 122 2.21 8.88 -15.11
C ASP A 122 3.43 9.51 -14.39
N CYS A 123 4.08 8.75 -13.51
CA CYS A 123 5.32 9.16 -12.84
C CYS A 123 6.38 8.06 -12.97
N PRO A 124 7.65 8.35 -12.69
CA PRO A 124 8.68 7.32 -12.54
C PRO A 124 8.24 6.25 -11.53
N VAL A 125 8.41 4.99 -11.88
CA VAL A 125 7.96 3.87 -11.05
C VAL A 125 9.01 2.76 -11.06
N GLU A 126 9.24 2.14 -9.91
CA GLU A 126 10.18 1.06 -9.73
C GLU A 126 9.60 -0.04 -8.86
N ALA A 127 9.79 -1.29 -9.26
CA ALA A 127 9.44 -2.46 -8.49
C ALA A 127 10.61 -2.87 -7.59
N ILE A 128 10.33 -3.09 -6.32
CA ILE A 128 11.31 -3.52 -5.31
C ILE A 128 10.91 -4.88 -4.79
N VAL A 129 11.68 -5.90 -5.12
CA VAL A 129 11.47 -7.26 -4.59
C VAL A 129 11.62 -7.23 -3.07
N LYS A 130 10.62 -7.72 -2.36
CA LYS A 130 10.52 -7.65 -0.89
C LYS A 130 10.60 -6.20 -0.37
N GLY A 131 10.03 -5.26 -1.10
CA GLY A 131 9.97 -3.85 -0.71
C GLY A 131 9.27 -3.64 0.64
N ASP A 132 8.28 -4.47 0.95
CA ASP A 132 7.58 -4.51 2.23
C ASP A 132 8.48 -4.85 3.44
N ALA A 133 9.72 -5.26 3.21
CA ALA A 133 10.75 -5.48 4.23
C ALA A 133 11.91 -4.47 4.15
N LYS A 134 11.95 -3.61 3.14
CA LYS A 134 13.11 -2.74 2.84
C LYS A 134 12.79 -1.26 2.78
N VAL A 135 11.59 -0.88 2.33
CA VAL A 135 11.22 0.51 2.04
C VAL A 135 10.11 0.96 3.00
N PRO A 136 10.36 1.97 3.84
CA PRO A 136 9.37 2.41 4.84
C PRO A 136 7.99 2.75 4.25
N GLU A 137 7.93 3.44 3.13
CA GLU A 137 6.68 3.81 2.47
C GLU A 137 5.90 2.57 2.00
N ILE A 138 6.60 1.55 1.50
CA ILE A 138 5.98 0.27 1.12
C ILE A 138 5.52 -0.50 2.36
N MET A 139 6.33 -0.53 3.42
CA MET A 139 5.95 -1.14 4.71
C MET A 139 4.66 -0.52 5.26
N ALA A 140 4.56 0.79 5.26
CA ALA A 140 3.36 1.50 5.69
C ALA A 140 2.15 1.16 4.81
N ALA A 141 2.32 1.16 3.51
CA ALA A 141 1.27 0.76 2.56
C ALA A 141 0.80 -0.68 2.79
N SER A 142 1.71 -1.60 3.05
CA SER A 142 1.42 -3.00 3.36
C SER A 142 0.50 -3.13 4.59
N ILE A 143 0.81 -2.39 5.67
CA ILE A 143 0.00 -2.38 6.89
C ILE A 143 -1.40 -1.84 6.62
N LEU A 144 -1.52 -0.73 5.89
CA LEU A 144 -2.82 -0.14 5.55
C LEU A 144 -3.65 -1.08 4.68
N ALA A 145 -3.04 -1.69 3.67
CA ALA A 145 -3.72 -2.62 2.78
C ALA A 145 -4.23 -3.86 3.54
N LYS A 146 -3.37 -4.45 4.36
CA LYS A 146 -3.70 -5.64 5.15
C LYS A 146 -4.85 -5.38 6.12
N ASN A 147 -4.77 -4.31 6.89
CA ASN A 147 -5.80 -3.98 7.88
C ASN A 147 -7.13 -3.63 7.22
N HIS A 148 -7.10 -2.89 6.13
CA HIS A 148 -8.33 -2.56 5.39
C HIS A 148 -8.99 -3.81 4.82
N ARG A 149 -8.20 -4.72 4.24
CA ARG A 149 -8.71 -5.99 3.74
C ARG A 149 -9.30 -6.84 4.86
N ASP A 150 -8.63 -6.95 5.99
CA ASP A 150 -9.13 -7.70 7.16
C ASP A 150 -10.50 -7.17 7.61
N ARG A 151 -10.68 -5.85 7.66
CA ARG A 151 -11.99 -5.25 7.99
C ARG A 151 -13.06 -5.59 6.97
N LEU A 152 -12.75 -5.56 5.68
CA LEU A 152 -13.69 -5.94 4.62
C LEU A 152 -14.09 -7.42 4.74
N MET A 153 -13.14 -8.29 5.06
CA MET A 153 -13.40 -9.71 5.24
C MET A 153 -14.23 -9.97 6.51
N ASP A 154 -13.99 -9.24 7.60
CA ASP A 154 -14.80 -9.32 8.82
C ASP A 154 -16.25 -8.88 8.56
N GLU A 155 -16.46 -7.81 7.81
CA GLU A 155 -17.78 -7.33 7.42
C GLU A 155 -18.49 -8.35 6.52
N ALA A 156 -17.79 -8.95 5.56
CA ALA A 156 -18.32 -9.98 4.70
C ALA A 156 -18.69 -11.24 5.49
N ASP A 157 -17.88 -11.64 6.46
CA ASP A 157 -18.15 -12.80 7.32
C ASP A 157 -19.40 -12.58 8.19
N LYS A 158 -19.58 -11.40 8.74
CA LYS A 158 -20.79 -11.03 9.49
C LYS A 158 -22.05 -11.10 8.64
N LYS A 159 -21.94 -10.69 7.37
CA LYS A 159 -23.08 -10.68 6.43
C LYS A 159 -23.38 -12.07 5.85
N TRP A 160 -22.36 -12.87 5.61
CA TRP A 160 -22.46 -14.21 5.03
C TRP A 160 -21.57 -15.21 5.78
N PRO A 161 -21.89 -15.57 7.04
CA PRO A 161 -21.03 -16.42 7.86
C PRO A 161 -20.85 -17.85 7.28
N GLN A 162 -21.77 -18.32 6.45
CA GLN A 162 -21.71 -19.63 5.82
C GLN A 162 -20.53 -19.81 4.85
N TYR A 163 -19.93 -18.74 4.35
CA TYR A 163 -18.79 -18.78 3.44
C TYR A 163 -17.43 -18.77 4.16
N GLY A 164 -17.40 -18.52 5.46
CA GLY A 164 -16.17 -18.53 6.26
C GLY A 164 -15.12 -17.53 5.81
N PHE A 165 -15.51 -16.31 5.41
CA PHE A 165 -14.59 -15.29 4.92
C PHE A 165 -13.49 -14.90 5.91
N ILE A 166 -13.74 -15.03 7.21
CA ILE A 166 -12.75 -14.77 8.26
C ILE A 166 -11.50 -15.65 8.13
N HIS A 167 -11.62 -16.82 7.50
CA HIS A 167 -10.51 -17.75 7.27
C HIS A 167 -9.72 -17.44 5.98
N HIS A 168 -10.12 -16.41 5.23
CA HIS A 168 -9.49 -16.00 3.95
C HIS A 168 -8.77 -14.65 4.05
N LYS A 169 -8.36 -14.24 5.23
CA LYS A 169 -7.57 -13.03 5.46
C LYS A 169 -6.11 -13.17 5.05
#